data_a20164eb3aefc852e07f72a21beabc9b
#
_entry.id   a20164eb3aefc852e07f72a21beabc9b
#
_cell.length_a   1.000
_cell.length_b   1.000
_cell.length_c   1.000
_cell.angle_alpha   90.00
_cell.angle_beta   90.00
_cell.angle_gamma   90.00
#
_symmetry.space_group_name_H-M   'P 1'
#
loop_
_entity.id
_entity.type
_entity.pdbx_description
1 polymer ?
#
loop_
_entity_poly.entity_id
_entity_poly.type
_entity_poly.pdbx_seq_one_letter_code
_entity_poly.pdbx_strand_id
1 'polypeptide(L)'
;MKILDLSANLSLDLFIRDTHAGTHIEAPAYLINGGKRIDQFELESFVAESVLLDLTDKEPGQPIDDEDLEGAEERAGIGLREGEVVLLHTGGGRSERDDSLPKHAYLSENGAEYLEFKRPFMVGTDAPSLDPKGSKEFSAHSILMTAGILVMESLCNLEKIQQSRFRLLALPLKLKGSTSPVRAVAILDEI
;
A
#
# COMPACT_ATOMS: atom_id res chain seq x y z
N MET A 1 10.93 -18.49 -12.08
CA MET A 1 10.15 -17.26 -11.94
C MET A 1 8.71 -17.64 -11.55
N LYS A 2 8.26 -17.22 -10.40
CA LYS A 2 6.87 -17.41 -9.91
C LYS A 2 6.15 -16.07 -9.97
N ILE A 3 4.92 -16.04 -10.47
CA ILE A 3 4.08 -14.84 -10.51
C ILE A 3 2.94 -15.02 -9.52
N LEU A 4 2.75 -14.06 -8.64
CA LEU A 4 1.71 -14.03 -7.62
C LEU A 4 0.81 -12.82 -7.81
N ASP A 5 -0.49 -13.05 -7.94
CA ASP A 5 -1.50 -11.98 -8.02
C ASP A 5 -1.82 -11.48 -6.60
N LEU A 6 -1.60 -10.21 -6.38
CA LEU A 6 -1.83 -9.51 -5.11
C LEU A 6 -3.12 -8.68 -5.11
N SER A 7 -3.95 -8.83 -6.15
CA SER A 7 -5.14 -7.99 -6.33
C SER A 7 -6.38 -8.66 -5.77
N ALA A 8 -7.21 -7.90 -5.06
CA ALA A 8 -8.56 -8.29 -4.73
C ALA A 8 -9.46 -8.25 -5.98
N ASN A 9 -10.47 -9.13 -6.03
CA ASN A 9 -11.45 -9.10 -7.09
C ASN A 9 -12.30 -7.83 -7.01
N LEU A 10 -12.56 -7.20 -8.15
CA LEU A 10 -13.36 -6.00 -8.28
C LEU A 10 -14.52 -6.24 -9.24
N SER A 11 -15.75 -5.97 -8.79
CA SER A 11 -16.90 -5.98 -9.69
C SER A 11 -16.95 -4.71 -10.53
N LEU A 12 -17.43 -4.82 -11.78
CA LEU A 12 -17.58 -3.67 -12.68
C LEU A 12 -18.54 -2.61 -12.10
N ASP A 13 -19.65 -3.02 -11.51
CA ASP A 13 -20.63 -2.11 -10.92
C ASP A 13 -20.04 -1.29 -9.77
N LEU A 14 -19.16 -1.91 -9.01
CA LEU A 14 -18.48 -1.26 -7.90
C LEU A 14 -17.43 -0.26 -8.42
N PHE A 15 -16.64 -0.63 -9.42
CA PHE A 15 -15.67 0.26 -10.05
C PHE A 15 -16.31 1.54 -10.63
N ILE A 16 -17.49 1.42 -11.27
CA ILE A 16 -18.21 2.58 -11.83
C ILE A 16 -18.62 3.57 -10.73
N ARG A 17 -18.82 3.09 -9.50
CA ARG A 17 -19.28 3.92 -8.39
C ARG A 17 -18.16 4.50 -7.55
N ASP A 18 -17.05 3.77 -7.46
CA ASP A 18 -15.97 4.11 -6.55
C ASP A 18 -14.63 3.60 -7.08
N THR A 19 -13.70 4.51 -7.36
CA THR A 19 -12.36 4.19 -7.84
C THR A 19 -11.44 3.65 -6.74
N HIS A 20 -11.84 3.73 -5.46
CA HIS A 20 -11.16 3.11 -4.31
C HIS A 20 -11.62 1.66 -4.06
N ALA A 21 -12.40 1.10 -4.97
CA ALA A 21 -12.91 -0.24 -4.84
C ALA A 21 -11.86 -1.31 -5.20
N GLY A 22 -11.67 -2.30 -4.34
CA GLY A 22 -10.68 -3.37 -4.53
C GLY A 22 -9.25 -2.85 -4.38
N THR A 23 -8.28 -3.57 -4.93
CA THR A 23 -6.89 -3.09 -4.93
C THR A 23 -6.75 -1.88 -5.85
N HIS A 24 -6.26 -0.78 -5.31
CA HIS A 24 -6.14 0.49 -6.01
C HIS A 24 -4.90 1.27 -5.57
N ILE A 25 -4.51 2.24 -6.39
CA ILE A 25 -3.44 3.20 -6.09
C ILE A 25 -4.05 4.59 -5.97
N GLU A 26 -3.59 5.33 -4.99
CA GLU A 26 -3.90 6.73 -4.76
C GLU A 26 -2.66 7.60 -4.96
N ALA A 27 -2.83 8.71 -5.64
CA ALA A 27 -1.78 9.68 -5.91
C ALA A 27 -1.96 10.95 -5.07
N PRO A 28 -0.91 11.76 -4.89
CA PRO A 28 -0.98 13.01 -4.11
C PRO A 28 -2.17 13.91 -4.41
N ALA A 29 -2.66 13.95 -5.66
CA ALA A 29 -3.84 14.72 -6.03
C ALA A 29 -5.13 14.31 -5.30
N TYR A 30 -5.12 13.19 -4.56
CA TYR A 30 -6.27 12.76 -3.75
C TYR A 30 -6.52 13.72 -2.58
N LEU A 31 -5.48 14.11 -1.86
CA LEU A 31 -5.60 15.01 -0.71
C LEU A 31 -4.92 16.37 -0.93
N ILE A 32 -3.89 16.43 -1.76
CA ILE A 32 -3.05 17.61 -1.92
C ILE A 32 -3.54 18.44 -3.11
N ASN A 33 -3.97 19.66 -2.85
CA ASN A 33 -4.37 20.58 -3.91
C ASN A 33 -3.18 20.90 -4.85
N GLY A 34 -3.36 20.61 -6.15
CA GLY A 34 -2.29 20.72 -7.14
C GLY A 34 -1.30 19.55 -7.11
N GLY A 35 -1.55 18.52 -6.30
CA GLY A 35 -0.76 17.29 -6.25
C GLY A 35 -0.73 16.56 -7.60
N LYS A 36 0.27 15.72 -7.77
CA LYS A 36 0.46 14.92 -8.99
C LYS A 36 -0.63 13.85 -9.11
N ARG A 37 -1.27 13.75 -10.30
CA ARG A 37 -2.28 12.73 -10.60
C ARG A 37 -1.63 11.44 -11.11
N ILE A 38 -2.40 10.35 -11.11
CA ILE A 38 -1.96 9.02 -11.61
C ILE A 38 -1.36 9.09 -13.01
N ASP A 39 -2.02 9.81 -13.94
CA ASP A 39 -1.58 9.92 -15.34
C ASP A 39 -0.29 10.74 -15.55
N GLN A 40 0.26 11.32 -14.51
CA GLN A 40 1.46 12.15 -14.53
C GLN A 40 2.72 11.45 -14.00
N PHE A 41 2.59 10.22 -13.53
CA PHE A 41 3.73 9.40 -13.13
C PHE A 41 4.28 8.62 -14.32
N GLU A 42 5.60 8.45 -14.35
CA GLU A 42 6.25 7.65 -15.38
C GLU A 42 5.88 6.17 -15.20
N LEU A 43 5.65 5.48 -16.33
CA LEU A 43 5.16 4.11 -16.32
C LEU A 43 6.14 3.14 -15.64
N GLU A 44 7.42 3.39 -15.84
CA GLU A 44 8.53 2.60 -15.31
C GLU A 44 8.53 2.58 -13.77
N SER A 45 8.01 3.62 -13.12
CA SER A 45 7.93 3.70 -11.66
C SER A 45 6.97 2.66 -11.05
N PHE A 46 6.04 2.14 -11.85
CA PHE A 46 5.10 1.09 -11.42
C PHE A 46 5.63 -0.34 -11.64
N VAL A 47 6.90 -0.45 -12.04
CA VAL A 47 7.66 -1.70 -12.14
C VAL A 47 8.89 -1.55 -11.26
N ALA A 48 8.78 -1.84 -9.98
CA ALA A 48 9.76 -1.44 -8.98
C ALA A 48 10.25 -2.62 -8.12
N GLU A 49 11.46 -2.48 -7.60
CA GLU A 49 11.91 -3.30 -6.48
C GLU A 49 11.03 -3.00 -5.27
N SER A 50 10.63 -4.05 -4.57
CA SER A 50 9.66 -3.95 -3.49
C SER A 50 10.10 -4.77 -2.30
N VAL A 51 9.70 -4.32 -1.11
CA VAL A 51 9.94 -5.01 0.14
C VAL A 51 8.62 -5.33 0.83
N LEU A 52 8.57 -6.45 1.53
CA LEU A 52 7.46 -6.85 2.39
C LEU A 52 7.91 -6.76 3.85
N LEU A 53 7.19 -5.96 4.62
CA LEU A 53 7.32 -5.88 6.08
C LEU A 53 6.16 -6.66 6.72
N ASP A 54 6.50 -7.67 7.50
CA ASP A 54 5.53 -8.47 8.25
C ASP A 54 5.17 -7.76 9.56
N LEU A 55 3.91 -7.36 9.65
CA LEU A 55 3.28 -6.63 10.76
C LEU A 55 2.02 -7.38 11.24
N THR A 56 1.95 -8.69 10.98
CA THR A 56 0.80 -9.52 11.37
C THR A 56 0.67 -9.76 12.87
N ASP A 57 1.66 -9.35 13.64
CA ASP A 57 1.64 -9.28 15.11
C ASP A 57 0.80 -8.11 15.64
N LYS A 58 0.42 -7.14 14.79
CA LYS A 58 -0.44 -6.02 15.18
C LYS A 58 -1.92 -6.43 15.19
N GLU A 59 -2.57 -6.20 16.32
CA GLU A 59 -4.00 -6.45 16.44
C GLU A 59 -4.84 -5.40 15.70
N PRO A 60 -6.05 -5.74 15.23
CA PRO A 60 -6.94 -4.80 14.58
C PRO A 60 -7.24 -3.57 15.46
N GLY A 61 -6.98 -2.39 14.92
CA GLY A 61 -7.14 -1.10 15.61
C GLY A 61 -5.90 -0.63 16.36
N GLN A 62 -4.80 -1.36 16.30
CA GLN A 62 -3.50 -0.89 16.82
C GLN A 62 -2.76 -0.02 15.80
N PRO A 63 -2.03 1.01 16.26
CA PRO A 63 -1.13 1.77 15.40
C PRO A 63 0.11 0.94 15.03
N ILE A 64 0.64 1.21 13.87
CA ILE A 64 1.95 0.80 13.38
C ILE A 64 2.86 2.00 13.50
N ASP A 65 3.75 1.99 14.47
CA ASP A 65 4.69 3.07 14.75
C ASP A 65 6.04 2.83 14.07
N ASP A 66 6.94 3.80 14.17
CA ASP A 66 8.31 3.71 13.65
C ASP A 66 9.09 2.51 14.23
N GLU A 67 8.96 2.24 15.53
CA GLU A 67 9.59 1.09 16.20
C GLU A 67 9.09 -0.25 15.62
N ASP A 68 7.82 -0.34 15.24
CA ASP A 68 7.24 -1.53 14.60
C ASP A 68 7.86 -1.77 13.20
N LEU A 69 8.03 -0.67 12.44
CA LEU A 69 8.62 -0.72 11.10
C LEU A 69 10.09 -1.08 11.14
N GLU A 70 10.87 -0.48 12.07
CA GLU A 70 12.28 -0.84 12.31
C GLU A 70 12.41 -2.31 12.71
N GLY A 71 11.59 -2.77 13.65
CA GLY A 71 11.56 -4.17 14.05
C GLY A 71 11.21 -5.12 12.90
N ALA A 72 10.31 -4.73 11.98
CA ALA A 72 9.98 -5.51 10.80
C ALA A 72 11.13 -5.54 9.77
N GLU A 73 11.86 -4.42 9.57
CA GLU A 73 13.09 -4.39 8.76
C GLU A 73 14.15 -5.34 9.32
N GLU A 74 14.37 -5.34 10.64
CA GLU A 74 15.33 -6.22 11.32
C GLU A 74 14.94 -7.69 11.16
N ARG A 75 13.66 -8.05 11.39
CA ARG A 75 13.16 -9.42 11.20
C ARG A 75 13.31 -9.91 9.76
N ALA A 76 13.09 -9.03 8.80
CA ALA A 76 13.24 -9.32 7.38
C ALA A 76 14.71 -9.37 6.91
N GLY A 77 15.66 -8.88 7.74
CA GLY A 77 17.08 -8.77 7.40
C GLY A 77 17.34 -7.77 6.26
N ILE A 78 16.54 -6.72 6.16
CA ILE A 78 16.63 -5.71 5.10
C ILE A 78 16.65 -4.30 5.69
N GLY A 79 17.13 -3.33 4.90
CA GLY A 79 16.91 -1.91 5.15
C GLY A 79 16.14 -1.31 3.98
N LEU A 80 15.22 -0.40 4.23
CA LEU A 80 14.47 0.31 3.19
C LEU A 80 15.39 1.23 2.39
N ARG A 81 15.15 1.35 1.10
CA ARG A 81 15.88 2.20 0.17
C ARG A 81 14.97 3.21 -0.48
N GLU A 82 15.51 4.38 -0.80
CA GLU A 82 14.78 5.41 -1.54
C GLU A 82 14.30 4.87 -2.89
N GLY A 83 13.04 5.14 -3.22
CA GLY A 83 12.42 4.76 -4.48
C GLY A 83 11.85 3.34 -4.55
N GLU A 84 12.05 2.49 -3.53
CA GLU A 84 11.40 1.18 -3.46
C GLU A 84 9.89 1.30 -3.17
N VAL A 85 9.17 0.22 -3.39
CA VAL A 85 7.80 0.06 -2.89
C VAL A 85 7.85 -0.71 -1.57
N VAL A 86 7.23 -0.16 -0.53
CA VAL A 86 7.12 -0.81 0.79
C VAL A 86 5.73 -1.38 0.95
N LEU A 87 5.60 -2.70 1.12
CA LEU A 87 4.33 -3.36 1.40
C LEU A 87 4.23 -3.73 2.88
N LEU A 88 3.17 -3.29 3.53
CA LEU A 88 2.84 -3.57 4.92
C LEU A 88 1.84 -4.74 4.96
N HIS A 89 2.27 -5.90 5.44
CA HIS A 89 1.42 -7.08 5.63
C HIS A 89 0.86 -7.07 7.04
N THR A 90 -0.39 -6.68 7.17
CA THR A 90 -1.08 -6.54 8.48
C THR A 90 -2.02 -7.71 8.80
N GLY A 91 -2.24 -8.61 7.83
CA GLY A 91 -3.25 -9.67 7.91
C GLY A 91 -4.68 -9.16 7.66
N GLY A 92 -4.84 -7.88 7.32
CA GLY A 92 -6.14 -7.23 7.05
C GLY A 92 -6.79 -7.61 5.72
N GLY A 93 -6.05 -8.23 4.81
CA GLY A 93 -6.49 -8.53 3.44
C GLY A 93 -7.53 -9.64 3.27
N ARG A 94 -8.13 -10.14 4.35
CA ARG A 94 -9.13 -11.22 4.30
C ARG A 94 -10.57 -10.75 4.33
N SER A 95 -10.79 -9.45 4.32
CA SER A 95 -12.10 -8.88 4.56
C SER A 95 -12.79 -8.53 3.26
N GLU A 96 -13.79 -9.33 2.86
CA GLU A 96 -14.83 -8.87 1.95
C GLU A 96 -15.54 -7.67 2.58
N ARG A 97 -15.98 -6.71 1.73
CA ARG A 97 -16.62 -5.48 2.17
C ARG A 97 -17.88 -5.75 3.01
N ASP A 98 -17.71 -5.76 4.29
CA ASP A 98 -18.78 -5.66 5.26
C ASP A 98 -18.56 -4.37 6.06
N ASP A 99 -19.50 -3.43 6.02
CA ASP A 99 -19.45 -2.19 6.81
C ASP A 99 -19.44 -2.46 8.32
N SER A 100 -19.72 -3.68 8.73
CA SER A 100 -19.56 -4.20 10.08
C SER A 100 -18.13 -4.65 10.40
N LEU A 101 -17.19 -4.55 9.44
CA LEU A 101 -15.85 -5.08 9.59
C LEU A 101 -15.08 -4.51 10.76
N PRO A 102 -14.25 -5.36 11.40
CA PRO A 102 -13.40 -4.96 12.50
C PRO A 102 -12.45 -3.84 12.05
N LYS A 103 -11.95 -3.11 13.03
CA LYS A 103 -10.81 -2.22 12.86
C LYS A 103 -9.66 -3.01 12.22
N HIS A 104 -8.84 -2.38 11.39
CA HIS A 104 -7.57 -2.92 10.90
C HIS A 104 -6.41 -2.25 11.64
N ALA A 105 -5.23 -2.84 11.64
CA ALA A 105 -4.02 -2.15 12.04
C ALA A 105 -3.76 -1.00 11.05
N TYR A 106 -3.32 0.14 11.53
CA TYR A 106 -3.19 1.36 10.74
C TYR A 106 -1.84 2.03 10.98
N LEU A 107 -1.35 2.77 10.01
CA LEU A 107 -0.10 3.52 10.11
C LEU A 107 -0.31 4.77 10.98
N SER A 108 0.47 4.93 12.04
CA SER A 108 0.47 6.13 12.88
C SER A 108 1.17 7.31 12.18
N GLU A 109 1.07 8.49 12.76
CA GLU A 109 1.83 9.66 12.29
C GLU A 109 3.34 9.39 12.34
N ASN A 110 3.86 8.85 13.45
CA ASN A 110 5.28 8.49 13.60
C ASN A 110 5.73 7.46 12.55
N GLY A 111 4.92 6.42 12.33
CA GLY A 111 5.19 5.43 11.28
C GLY A 111 5.18 6.03 9.87
N ALA A 112 4.27 6.97 9.59
CA ALA A 112 4.21 7.67 8.32
C ALA A 112 5.42 8.60 8.12
N GLU A 113 5.84 9.34 9.14
CA GLU A 113 7.05 10.19 9.13
C GLU A 113 8.32 9.35 8.93
N TYR A 114 8.38 8.16 9.55
CA TYR A 114 9.47 7.22 9.34
C TYR A 114 9.57 6.80 7.87
N LEU A 115 8.43 6.42 7.26
CA LEU A 115 8.39 6.06 5.84
C LEU A 115 8.68 7.27 4.94
N GLU A 116 8.19 8.46 5.28
CA GLU A 116 8.55 9.70 4.58
C GLU A 116 10.06 9.92 4.57
N PHE A 117 10.72 9.74 5.71
CA PHE A 117 12.19 9.85 5.83
C PHE A 117 12.92 8.84 4.94
N LYS A 118 12.41 7.61 4.81
CA LYS A 118 12.98 6.56 3.94
C LYS A 118 12.73 6.82 2.45
N ARG A 119 11.77 7.68 2.10
CA ARG A 119 11.42 8.08 0.73
C ARG A 119 11.11 6.92 -0.22
N PRO A 120 10.21 5.99 0.13
CA PRO A 120 9.74 5.03 -0.85
C PRO A 120 8.99 5.73 -2.00
N PHE A 121 8.92 5.08 -3.16
CA PHE A 121 8.06 5.54 -4.24
C PHE A 121 6.57 5.38 -3.89
N MET A 122 6.24 4.28 -3.21
CA MET A 122 4.87 3.93 -2.84
C MET A 122 4.86 3.09 -1.56
N VAL A 123 3.85 3.30 -0.73
CA VAL A 123 3.52 2.46 0.43
C VAL A 123 2.24 1.69 0.12
N GLY A 124 2.28 0.36 0.24
CA GLY A 124 1.12 -0.50 0.04
C GLY A 124 0.71 -1.23 1.31
N THR A 125 -0.57 -1.60 1.43
CA THR A 125 -1.10 -2.40 2.55
C THR A 125 -2.18 -3.37 2.08
N ASP A 126 -2.32 -4.48 2.79
CA ASP A 126 -3.47 -5.38 2.66
C ASP A 126 -4.70 -4.89 3.45
N ALA A 127 -4.54 -3.90 4.30
CA ALA A 127 -5.66 -3.23 4.95
C ALA A 127 -6.49 -2.41 3.95
N PRO A 128 -7.77 -2.14 4.27
CA PRO A 128 -8.64 -1.30 3.45
C PRO A 128 -8.25 0.18 3.47
N SER A 129 -7.43 0.62 4.42
CA SER A 129 -6.84 1.95 4.48
C SER A 129 -5.55 1.94 5.31
N LEU A 130 -4.62 2.87 5.02
CA LEU A 130 -3.48 3.16 5.90
C LEU A 130 -3.90 3.89 7.16
N ASP A 131 -4.95 4.72 7.13
CA ASP A 131 -5.47 5.44 8.29
C ASP A 131 -6.48 4.61 9.09
N PRO A 132 -6.77 4.99 10.36
CA PRO A 132 -7.76 4.31 11.19
C PRO A 132 -9.15 4.34 10.53
N LYS A 133 -9.92 3.26 10.70
CA LYS A 133 -11.30 3.20 10.21
C LYS A 133 -12.13 4.38 10.73
N GLY A 134 -12.69 5.15 9.80
CA GLY A 134 -13.54 6.31 10.10
C GLY A 134 -12.75 7.58 10.46
N SER A 135 -11.44 7.58 10.28
CA SER A 135 -10.64 8.80 10.35
C SER A 135 -11.16 9.84 9.37
N LYS A 136 -11.15 11.11 9.81
CA LYS A 136 -11.46 12.26 8.95
C LYS A 136 -10.22 13.10 8.63
N GLU A 137 -9.14 12.84 9.35
CA GLU A 137 -7.91 13.64 9.26
C GLU A 137 -6.94 13.06 8.22
N PHE A 138 -7.02 11.76 7.95
CA PHE A 138 -6.14 11.08 6.98
C PHE A 138 -4.67 11.42 7.21
N SER A 139 -4.21 11.31 8.48
CA SER A 139 -2.87 11.76 8.88
C SER A 139 -1.77 11.03 8.12
N ALA A 140 -1.81 9.70 8.05
CA ALA A 140 -0.81 8.92 7.34
C ALA A 140 -0.80 9.25 5.84
N HIS A 141 -1.97 9.29 5.20
CA HIS A 141 -2.07 9.71 3.80
C HIS A 141 -1.53 11.12 3.58
N SER A 142 -1.87 12.07 4.46
CA SER A 142 -1.45 13.48 4.34
C SER A 142 0.07 13.62 4.39
N ILE A 143 0.73 12.91 5.31
CA ILE A 143 2.20 12.91 5.43
C ILE A 143 2.83 12.33 4.16
N LEU A 144 2.44 11.11 3.78
CA LEU A 144 3.00 10.42 2.62
C LEU A 144 2.75 11.18 1.30
N MET A 145 1.52 11.64 1.08
CA MET A 145 1.15 12.34 -0.15
C MET A 145 1.77 13.74 -0.27
N THR A 146 2.00 14.42 0.86
CA THR A 146 2.72 15.70 0.86
C THR A 146 4.18 15.50 0.40
N ALA A 147 4.78 14.38 0.75
CA ALA A 147 6.11 13.98 0.27
C ALA A 147 6.11 13.43 -1.17
N GLY A 148 4.96 13.32 -1.82
CA GLY A 148 4.83 12.79 -3.18
C GLY A 148 4.78 11.27 -3.28
N ILE A 149 4.66 10.58 -2.15
CA ILE A 149 4.60 9.11 -2.04
C ILE A 149 3.18 8.66 -2.39
N LEU A 150 3.05 7.64 -3.25
CA LEU A 150 1.77 7.03 -3.57
C LEU A 150 1.35 6.05 -2.47
N VAL A 151 0.05 5.82 -2.38
CA VAL A 151 -0.53 4.81 -1.48
C VAL A 151 -1.21 3.73 -2.32
N MET A 152 -1.07 2.46 -1.91
CA MET A 152 -1.76 1.32 -2.53
C MET A 152 -2.46 0.51 -1.44
N GLU A 153 -3.76 0.26 -1.60
CA GLU A 153 -4.59 -0.33 -0.56
C GLU A 153 -5.33 -1.59 -1.03
N SER A 154 -5.83 -2.33 -0.06
CA SER A 154 -6.62 -3.55 -0.30
C SER A 154 -5.87 -4.61 -1.12
N LEU A 155 -4.58 -4.79 -0.85
CA LEU A 155 -3.80 -5.90 -1.38
C LEU A 155 -4.28 -7.23 -0.78
N CYS A 156 -4.00 -8.33 -1.47
CA CYS A 156 -4.27 -9.68 -0.96
C CYS A 156 -3.10 -10.62 -1.27
N ASN A 157 -3.13 -11.81 -0.66
CA ASN A 157 -2.13 -12.86 -0.87
C ASN A 157 -0.69 -12.48 -0.43
N LEU A 158 -0.51 -11.45 0.39
CA LEU A 158 0.82 -11.06 0.88
C LEU A 158 1.47 -12.19 1.69
N GLU A 159 0.68 -13.01 2.38
CA GLU A 159 1.13 -14.20 3.12
C GLU A 159 1.80 -15.27 2.23
N LYS A 160 1.63 -15.18 0.92
CA LYS A 160 2.24 -16.13 -0.06
C LYS A 160 3.61 -15.68 -0.53
N ILE A 161 4.04 -14.47 -0.19
CA ILE A 161 5.35 -13.94 -0.51
C ILE A 161 6.33 -14.45 0.55
N GLN A 162 7.32 -15.24 0.12
CA GLN A 162 8.33 -15.84 1.00
C GLN A 162 9.68 -15.13 0.93
N GLN A 163 9.75 -14.03 0.20
CA GLN A 163 10.96 -13.24 -0.03
C GLN A 163 10.74 -11.84 0.52
N SER A 164 11.71 -11.33 1.28
CA SER A 164 11.61 -9.95 1.79
C SER A 164 11.76 -8.90 0.68
N ARG A 165 12.44 -9.24 -0.43
CA ARG A 165 12.58 -8.39 -1.62
C ARG A 165 12.12 -9.13 -2.86
N PHE A 166 11.44 -8.41 -3.74
CA PHE A 166 10.91 -8.94 -5.00
C PHE A 166 10.60 -7.77 -5.94
N ARG A 167 10.24 -8.08 -7.18
CA ARG A 167 9.76 -7.06 -8.13
C ARG A 167 8.25 -7.00 -8.12
N LEU A 168 7.71 -5.81 -7.94
CA LEU A 168 6.27 -5.51 -8.05
C LEU A 168 5.97 -4.94 -9.44
N LEU A 169 4.86 -5.39 -10.02
CA LEU A 169 4.21 -4.81 -11.19
C LEU A 169 2.82 -4.34 -10.75
N ALA A 170 2.57 -3.03 -10.74
CA ALA A 170 1.31 -2.45 -10.29
C ALA A 170 0.86 -1.31 -11.21
N LEU A 171 0.55 -1.65 -12.48
CA LEU A 171 0.23 -0.68 -13.52
C LEU A 171 -1.20 -0.15 -13.36
N PRO A 172 -1.39 1.13 -13.01
CA PRO A 172 -2.71 1.74 -12.93
C PRO A 172 -3.31 1.97 -14.33
N LEU A 173 -4.61 2.13 -14.41
CA LEU A 173 -5.26 2.63 -15.60
C LEU A 173 -4.81 4.08 -15.86
N LYS A 174 -4.65 4.45 -17.13
CA LYS A 174 -4.28 5.82 -17.53
C LYS A 174 -5.48 6.77 -17.40
N LEU A 175 -5.83 7.08 -16.17
CA LEU A 175 -6.95 7.95 -15.84
C LEU A 175 -6.45 9.34 -15.40
N LYS A 176 -7.13 10.38 -15.83
CA LYS A 176 -6.92 11.76 -15.32
C LYS A 176 -7.59 11.89 -13.96
N GLY A 177 -7.08 11.19 -12.95
CA GLY A 177 -7.64 11.13 -11.62
C GLY A 177 -6.59 11.01 -10.54
N SER A 178 -7.04 11.12 -9.30
CA SER A 178 -6.21 10.91 -8.12
C SER A 178 -6.06 9.44 -7.75
N THR A 179 -6.96 8.57 -8.24
CA THR A 179 -7.01 7.15 -7.88
C THR A 179 -7.23 6.27 -9.09
N SER A 180 -6.77 5.05 -9.03
CA SER A 180 -6.98 4.05 -10.08
C SER A 180 -6.98 2.64 -9.51
N PRO A 181 -7.95 1.79 -9.87
CA PRO A 181 -7.82 0.36 -9.65
C PRO A 181 -6.56 -0.18 -10.34
N VAL A 182 -5.98 -1.19 -9.75
CA VAL A 182 -4.74 -1.80 -10.24
C VAL A 182 -4.78 -3.31 -10.12
N ARG A 183 -4.14 -3.99 -11.07
CA ARG A 183 -3.74 -5.37 -10.88
C ARG A 183 -2.30 -5.42 -10.43
N ALA A 184 -2.09 -5.62 -9.13
CA ALA A 184 -0.77 -5.74 -8.53
C ALA A 184 -0.27 -7.18 -8.61
N VAL A 185 0.98 -7.36 -9.04
CA VAL A 185 1.59 -8.68 -9.27
C VAL A 185 3.00 -8.69 -8.71
N ALA A 186 3.30 -9.64 -7.83
CA ALA A 186 4.66 -9.92 -7.39
C ALA A 186 5.33 -10.91 -8.35
N ILE A 187 6.53 -10.58 -8.79
CA ILE A 187 7.42 -11.44 -9.55
C ILE A 187 8.50 -11.95 -8.59
N LEU A 188 8.45 -13.24 -8.30
CA LEU A 188 9.32 -13.89 -7.33
C LEU A 188 10.38 -14.73 -8.05
N ASP A 189 11.61 -14.70 -7.54
CA ASP A 189 12.64 -15.64 -7.99
C ASP A 189 12.31 -17.05 -7.52
N GLU A 190 12.67 -18.05 -8.32
CA GLU A 190 12.61 -19.45 -7.88
C GLU A 190 13.77 -19.70 -6.93
N ILE A 191 13.47 -20.18 -5.72
CA ILE A 191 14.44 -20.60 -4.71
C ILE A 191 14.98 -21.99 -5.07
#